data_a61ecea07f2e8fe0eb06acfc59aab652
#
_entry.id   a61ecea07f2e8fe0eb06acfc59aab652
#
_cell.length_a   1.000
_cell.length_b   1.000
_cell.length_c   1.000
_cell.angle_alpha   90.00
_cell.angle_beta   90.00
_cell.angle_gamma   90.00
#
_symmetry.space_group_name_H-M   'P 1'
#
loop_
_entity.id
_entity.type
_entity.pdbx_description
1 polymer ?
#
loop_
_entity_poly.entity_id
_entity_poly.type
_entity_poly.pdbx_seq_one_letter_code
_entity_poly.pdbx_strand_id
1 'polypeptide(L)' 'MDFIEVSAKNVDDAVIEACQKLVVTRDKLEYEVIEEGSNGFLGIGSKPAVIKARVKATVDGKA' A
#
# COMPACT_ATOMS: atom_id res chain seq x y z
N MET A 1 9.16 -12.10 0.79
CA MET A 1 8.54 -12.21 1.39
C MET A 1 8.32 -11.38 2.48
N ASP A 2 8.76 -10.28 2.54
CA ASP A 2 8.60 -9.43 3.57
C ASP A 2 7.64 -8.36 3.20
N PHE A 3 6.42 -8.54 3.52
CA PHE A 3 5.45 -7.53 3.34
C PHE A 3 5.46 -6.59 4.51
N ILE A 4 5.14 -5.33 4.27
CA ILE A 4 4.91 -4.41 5.36
C ILE A 4 3.45 -4.01 5.26
N GLU A 5 2.84 -3.73 6.38
CA GLU A 5 1.49 -3.26 6.42
C GLU A 5 1.50 -1.77 6.54
N VAL A 6 0.79 -1.09 5.69
CA VAL A 6 0.77 0.36 5.70
C VAL A 6 -0.67 0.81 5.79
N SER A 7 -0.96 1.71 6.68
CA SER A 7 -2.30 2.25 6.77
C SER A 7 -2.25 3.75 6.55
N ALA A 8 -3.22 4.28 5.88
CA ALA A 8 -3.29 5.69 5.61
C ALA A 8 -4.74 6.05 5.40
N LYS A 9 -5.03 7.27 5.06
CA LYS A 9 -6.40 7.66 4.96
C LYS A 9 -7.04 7.08 3.69
N ASN A 10 -6.28 6.77 2.71
CA ASN A 10 -6.84 6.10 1.54
C ASN A 10 -5.76 5.23 0.92
N VAL A 11 -6.13 4.48 -0.10
CA VAL A 11 -5.19 3.53 -0.68
C VAL A 11 -4.05 4.26 -1.37
N ASP A 12 -4.34 5.36 -2.02
CA ASP A 12 -3.29 6.12 -2.68
C ASP A 12 -2.24 6.59 -1.70
N ASP A 13 -2.66 7.14 -0.60
CA ASP A 13 -1.72 7.60 0.40
C ASP A 13 -0.95 6.42 0.99
N ALA A 14 -1.61 5.30 1.16
CA ALA A 14 -0.93 4.13 1.69
C ALA A 14 0.15 3.65 0.73
N VAL A 15 -0.13 3.69 -0.55
CA VAL A 15 0.85 3.27 -1.53
C VAL A 15 2.04 4.23 -1.53
N ILE A 16 1.78 5.51 -1.43
CA ILE A 16 2.86 6.48 -1.39
C ILE A 16 3.73 6.25 -0.16
N GLU A 17 3.08 6.01 0.96
CA GLU A 17 3.83 5.77 2.16
C GLU A 17 4.65 4.50 2.05
N ALA A 18 4.09 3.48 1.47
CA ALA A 18 4.82 2.23 1.30
C ALA A 18 6.04 2.43 0.42
N CYS A 19 5.90 3.22 -0.63
CA CYS A 19 7.03 3.52 -1.49
C CYS A 19 8.13 4.20 -0.72
N GLN A 20 7.76 5.11 0.15
CA GLN A 20 8.75 5.80 0.94
C GLN A 20 9.41 4.87 1.94
N LYS A 21 8.64 4.03 2.57
CA LYS A 21 9.21 3.12 3.54
C LYS A 21 10.12 2.11 2.92
N LEU A 22 9.80 1.65 1.74
CA LEU A 22 10.62 0.66 1.08
C LEU A 22 11.62 1.29 0.13
N VAL A 23 11.58 2.59 -0.02
CA VAL A 23 12.50 3.34 -0.85
C VAL A 23 12.46 2.83 -2.28
N VAL A 24 11.30 2.73 -2.85
CA VAL A 24 11.16 2.28 -4.22
C VAL A 24 10.10 3.13 -4.87
N THR A 25 10.04 3.08 -6.17
CA THR A 25 9.01 3.78 -6.89
C THR A 25 7.81 2.88 -7.00
N ARG A 26 6.71 3.42 -7.41
CA ARG A 26 5.50 2.63 -7.54
C ARG A 26 5.67 1.52 -8.54
N ASP A 27 6.47 1.72 -9.55
CA ASP A 27 6.72 0.70 -10.51
C ASP A 27 7.26 -0.55 -9.91
N LYS A 28 8.03 -0.43 -8.85
CA LYS A 28 8.64 -1.56 -8.24
C LYS A 28 7.97 -1.98 -6.98
N LEU A 29 6.79 -1.48 -6.72
CA LEU A 29 6.08 -1.81 -5.52
C LEU A 29 4.95 -2.76 -5.85
N GLU A 30 4.86 -3.84 -5.10
CA GLU A 30 3.73 -4.73 -5.20
C GLU A 30 2.90 -4.55 -3.96
N TYR A 31 1.63 -4.40 -4.07
CA TYR A 31 0.82 -4.23 -2.89
C TYR A 31 -0.53 -4.89 -3.08
N GLU A 32 -1.15 -5.17 -1.98
CA GLU A 32 -2.46 -5.76 -1.98
C GLU A 32 -3.33 -4.98 -1.02
N VAL A 33 -4.51 -4.63 -1.41
CA VAL A 33 -5.38 -3.84 -0.57
C VAL A 33 -6.11 -4.76 0.39
N ILE A 34 -5.91 -4.55 1.68
CA ILE A 34 -6.58 -5.33 2.69
C ILE A 34 -7.86 -4.63 3.07
N GLU A 35 -7.78 -3.31 3.25
CA GLU A 35 -8.96 -2.54 3.60
C GLU A 35 -8.95 -1.29 2.78
N GLU A 36 -10.04 -0.93 2.21
CA GLU A 36 -10.04 0.23 1.35
C GLU A 36 -10.21 1.52 2.07
N GLY A 37 -10.61 1.50 3.22
CA GLY A 37 -10.81 2.74 3.93
C GLY A 37 -12.13 3.38 3.56
N SER A 38 -12.55 4.31 4.34
CA SER A 38 -13.80 4.94 4.12
C SER A 38 -13.70 6.37 4.55
N ASN A 39 -14.36 7.26 3.88
CA ASN A 39 -14.25 8.63 4.17
C ASN A 39 -15.16 9.11 5.24
N GLY A 40 -15.75 8.36 5.98
CA GLY A 40 -16.63 8.86 7.01
C GLY A 40 -17.86 9.47 6.42
N PHE A 41 -18.44 8.85 5.45
CA PHE A 41 -19.60 9.29 4.83
C PHE A 41 -20.64 9.47 5.87
N LEU A 42 -21.34 10.47 5.91
CA LEU A 42 -22.35 10.75 6.88
C LEU A 42 -21.77 10.99 8.26
N GLY A 43 -20.56 11.31 8.32
CA GLY A 43 -19.97 11.65 9.59
C GLY A 43 -19.72 10.48 10.49
N ILE A 44 -19.94 9.30 10.02
CA ILE A 44 -19.69 8.18 10.84
C ILE A 44 -18.30 7.78 10.66
N GLY A 45 -17.58 7.64 11.59
CA GLY A 45 -16.19 7.36 11.59
C GLY A 45 -15.58 6.89 10.31
N SER A 46 -14.46 7.41 9.97
CA SER A 46 -13.77 6.99 8.80
C SER A 46 -12.83 5.87 9.15
N LYS A 47 -12.57 5.01 8.24
CA LYS A 47 -11.67 3.92 8.46
C LYS A 47 -10.45 4.11 7.63
N PRO A 48 -9.30 3.74 8.11
CA PRO A 48 -8.09 3.89 7.32
C PRO A 48 -8.01 2.82 6.25
N ALA A 49 -7.31 3.12 5.20
CA ALA A 49 -7.01 2.10 4.21
C ALA A 49 -5.78 1.36 4.67
N VAL A 50 -5.78 0.07 4.50
CA VAL A 50 -4.64 -0.74 4.91
C VAL A 50 -4.22 -1.58 3.72
N ILE A 51 -2.95 -1.56 3.43
CA ILE A 51 -2.44 -2.38 2.35
C ILE A 51 -1.24 -3.15 2.84
N LYS A 52 -0.92 -4.22 2.15
CA LYS A 52 0.29 -4.95 2.38
C LYS A 52 1.16 -4.67 1.18
N ALA A 53 2.37 -4.27 1.40
CA ALA A 53 3.25 -3.88 0.32
C ALA A 53 4.61 -4.54 0.44
N ARG A 54 5.24 -4.73 -0.68
CA ARG A 54 6.59 -5.27 -0.69
C ARG A 54 7.28 -4.79 -1.95
N VAL A 55 8.57 -4.94 -1.98
CA VAL A 55 9.32 -4.57 -3.16
C VAL A 55 9.15 -5.66 -4.19
N LYS A 56 8.80 -5.29 -5.39
CA LYS A 56 8.62 -6.26 -6.44
C LYS A 56 9.93 -6.94 -6.73
N ALA A 57 9.91 -8.22 -6.80
CA ALA A 57 11.13 -8.95 -7.05
C ALA A 57 11.56 -8.73 -8.48
N THR A 58 12.71 -8.30 -8.71
CA THR A 58 13.16 -8.06 -9.99
C THR A 58 13.79 -9.25 -10.45
N VAL A 59 13.18 -10.09 -10.94
CA VAL A 59 13.78 -11.22 -11.41
C VAL A 59 14.20 -11.08 -12.66
N ASP A 60 15.10 -11.06 -12.96
CA ASP A 60 15.49 -10.90 -14.17
C ASP A 60 15.47 -12.04 -14.85
N GLY A 61 15.18 -12.21 -15.36
CA GLY A 61 15.06 -13.19 -16.00
C GLY A 61 14.39 -13.82 -16.32
N LYS A 62 14.04 -13.94 -16.33
CA LYS A 62 13.50 -14.37 -16.64
C LYS A 62 13.03 -14.83 -16.87
N ALA A 63 12.86 -14.82 -17.07
CA ALA A 63 12.20 -15.16 -17.39
C ALA A 63 11.82 -15.77 -17.52
#